data_152b0925e60e614a23eb78cbe7ab6841
#
_entry.id   152b0925e60e614a23eb78cbe7ab6841
#
_cell.length_a   1.000
_cell.length_b   1.000
_cell.length_c   1.000
_cell.angle_alpha   90.00
_cell.angle_beta   90.00
_cell.angle_gamma   90.00
#
_symmetry.space_group_name_H-M   'P 1'
#
loop_
_entity.id
_entity.type
_entity.pdbx_description
1 polymer ?
#
loop_
_entity_poly.entity_id
_entity_poly.type
_entity_poly.pdbx_seq_one_letter_code
_entity_poly.pdbx_strand_id
1 'polypeptide(L)'
;MSKQSITTAKATAIKRILAFVYDLFLIIPLMMLAALIWLPFNNGVAIEPGNPLYPFMISTTAILTPILFYTYFWYKGGQTLGMRSWKLRIVNLSGTPLSSKQSATRAVLLILSLTLIAVGFNTAFALNFTVQAIIPLGLALISLFGMCQTFAKRRTSLVDLLTQTRIVQLPKVEKPKK
;
A
#
# COMPACT_ATOMS: atom_id res chain seq x y z
N MET A 1 -32.78 18.01 -10.10
CA MET A 1 -31.50 17.87 -9.39
C MET A 1 -30.43 17.49 -10.40
N SER A 2 -29.62 18.46 -10.81
CA SER A 2 -28.58 18.28 -11.83
C SER A 2 -27.47 17.40 -11.25
N LYS A 3 -27.24 16.21 -11.86
CA LYS A 3 -26.04 15.41 -11.64
C LYS A 3 -24.84 16.19 -12.19
N GLN A 4 -24.21 17.03 -11.35
CA GLN A 4 -22.90 17.55 -11.67
C GLN A 4 -21.97 16.36 -11.83
N SER A 5 -21.57 16.07 -13.07
CA SER A 5 -20.47 15.18 -13.38
C SER A 5 -19.22 15.79 -12.77
N ILE A 6 -18.86 15.32 -11.57
CA ILE A 6 -17.62 15.71 -10.91
C ILE A 6 -16.51 15.17 -11.80
N THR A 7 -15.93 16.04 -12.62
CA THR A 7 -14.72 15.73 -13.39
C THR A 7 -13.58 15.52 -12.41
N THR A 8 -13.44 14.29 -11.93
CA THR A 8 -12.36 13.90 -11.04
C THR A 8 -11.09 13.74 -11.85
N ALA A 9 -10.16 14.68 -11.70
CA ALA A 9 -8.84 14.56 -12.30
C ALA A 9 -8.10 13.33 -11.74
N LYS A 10 -7.32 12.66 -12.58
CA LYS A 10 -6.44 11.57 -12.09
C LYS A 10 -5.41 12.16 -11.13
N ALA A 11 -5.19 11.48 -10.01
CA ALA A 11 -4.21 11.89 -9.00
C ALA A 11 -2.79 11.90 -9.59
N THR A 12 -2.01 12.91 -9.25
CA THR A 12 -0.60 12.97 -9.63
C THR A 12 0.22 11.97 -8.84
N ALA A 13 1.31 11.45 -9.42
CA ALA A 13 2.19 10.48 -8.76
C ALA A 13 2.77 11.03 -7.45
N ILE A 14 3.20 12.29 -7.45
CA ILE A 14 3.76 12.94 -6.25
C ILE A 14 2.77 12.89 -5.07
N LYS A 15 1.50 13.23 -5.30
CA LYS A 15 0.48 13.16 -4.25
C LYS A 15 0.24 11.76 -3.72
N ARG A 16 0.36 10.74 -4.58
CA ARG A 16 0.25 9.34 -4.17
C ARG A 16 1.41 8.93 -3.26
N ILE A 17 2.64 9.33 -3.60
CA ILE A 17 3.83 9.08 -2.79
C ILE A 17 3.72 9.79 -1.45
N LEU A 18 3.37 11.08 -1.43
CA LEU A 18 3.22 11.84 -0.20
C LEU A 18 2.12 11.26 0.70
N ALA A 19 1.00 10.81 0.12
CA ALA A 19 -0.04 10.12 0.88
C ALA A 19 0.49 8.81 1.47
N PHE A 20 1.25 8.02 0.70
CA PHE A 20 1.86 6.79 1.18
C PHE A 20 2.88 7.04 2.31
N VAL A 21 3.75 8.04 2.16
CA VAL A 21 4.69 8.44 3.22
C VAL A 21 3.94 8.82 4.50
N TYR A 22 2.85 9.56 4.36
CA TYR A 22 2.01 9.93 5.51
C TYR A 22 1.38 8.70 6.18
N ASP A 23 0.93 7.73 5.40
CA ASP A 23 0.40 6.47 5.91
C ASP A 23 1.46 5.66 6.67
N LEU A 24 2.75 5.72 6.28
CA LEU A 24 3.83 5.04 7.00
C LEU A 24 3.96 5.53 8.44
N PHE A 25 3.77 6.83 8.72
CA PHE A 25 3.77 7.36 10.09
C PHE A 25 2.68 6.77 10.97
N LEU A 26 1.63 6.21 10.39
CA LEU A 26 0.55 5.54 11.10
C LEU A 26 0.76 4.03 11.17
N ILE A 27 1.25 3.44 10.08
CA ILE A 27 1.44 1.99 9.96
C ILE A 27 2.59 1.54 10.85
N ILE A 28 3.71 2.29 10.93
CA ILE A 28 4.87 1.91 11.73
C ILE A 28 4.52 1.76 13.23
N PRO A 29 3.90 2.74 13.91
CA PRO A 29 3.46 2.54 15.29
C PRO A 29 2.46 1.40 15.45
N LEU A 30 1.55 1.21 14.48
CA LEU A 30 0.60 0.10 14.51
C LEU A 30 1.29 -1.26 14.41
N MET A 31 2.33 -1.37 13.57
CA MET A 31 3.17 -2.58 13.51
C MET A 31 3.94 -2.80 14.82
N MET A 32 4.44 -1.75 15.45
CA MET A 32 5.10 -1.84 16.76
C MET A 32 4.11 -2.36 17.83
N LEU A 33 2.88 -1.85 17.86
CA LEU A 33 1.83 -2.35 18.75
C LEU A 33 1.48 -3.82 18.46
N ALA A 34 1.39 -4.20 17.18
CA ALA A 34 1.16 -5.58 16.79
C ALA A 34 2.31 -6.52 17.21
N ALA A 35 3.57 -6.03 17.21
CA ALA A 35 4.72 -6.79 17.68
C ALA A 35 4.67 -7.05 19.19
N LEU A 36 4.11 -6.14 19.99
CA LEU A 36 3.98 -6.32 21.44
C LEU A 36 3.11 -7.53 21.80
N ILE A 37 2.18 -7.93 20.94
CA ILE A 37 1.31 -9.10 21.14
C ILE A 37 2.13 -10.38 21.27
N TRP A 38 3.33 -10.41 20.69
CA TRP A 38 4.21 -11.59 20.71
C TRP A 38 5.09 -11.71 21.95
N LEU A 39 5.25 -10.63 22.74
CA LEU A 39 6.11 -10.64 23.94
C LEU A 39 5.71 -11.72 24.96
N PRO A 40 4.42 -11.94 25.30
CA PRO A 40 4.03 -12.97 26.25
C PRO A 40 4.40 -14.39 25.81
N PHE A 41 4.48 -14.62 24.48
CA PHE A 41 4.83 -15.94 23.91
C PHE A 41 6.34 -16.23 23.95
N ASN A 42 7.14 -15.23 24.27
CA ASN A 42 8.61 -15.32 24.39
C ASN A 42 9.11 -14.79 25.75
N ASN A 43 8.39 -15.07 26.84
CA ASN A 43 8.74 -14.69 28.21
C ASN A 43 9.04 -13.18 28.39
N GLY A 44 8.36 -12.32 27.65
CA GLY A 44 8.53 -10.87 27.70
C GLY A 44 9.79 -10.35 26.96
N VAL A 45 10.52 -11.22 26.26
CA VAL A 45 11.73 -10.86 25.50
C VAL A 45 11.37 -10.68 24.02
N ALA A 46 12.05 -9.77 23.33
CA ALA A 46 11.91 -9.59 21.89
C ALA A 46 12.28 -10.89 21.14
N ILE A 47 11.50 -11.20 20.10
CA ILE A 47 11.74 -12.39 19.27
C ILE A 47 12.79 -12.05 18.22
N GLU A 48 13.94 -12.73 18.28
CA GLU A 48 15.07 -12.53 17.37
C GLU A 48 15.03 -13.51 16.16
N PRO A 49 15.76 -13.18 15.07
CA PRO A 49 15.96 -14.14 13.98
C PRO A 49 16.58 -15.44 14.49
N GLY A 50 16.00 -16.58 14.08
CA GLY A 50 16.38 -17.91 14.57
C GLY A 50 15.42 -18.51 15.62
N ASN A 51 14.61 -17.69 16.27
CA ASN A 51 13.51 -18.17 17.11
C ASN A 51 12.39 -18.76 16.23
N PRO A 52 11.82 -19.94 16.59
CA PRO A 52 10.70 -20.55 15.82
C PRO A 52 9.47 -19.65 15.66
N LEU A 53 9.25 -18.70 16.56
CA LEU A 53 8.14 -17.74 16.49
C LEU A 53 8.40 -16.57 15.55
N TYR A 54 9.67 -16.34 15.16
CA TYR A 54 10.05 -15.19 14.33
C TYR A 54 9.30 -15.07 12.99
N PRO A 55 9.12 -16.17 12.18
CA PRO A 55 8.35 -16.09 10.94
C PRO A 55 6.89 -15.69 11.16
N PHE A 56 6.27 -16.15 12.25
CA PHE A 56 4.88 -15.82 12.57
C PHE A 56 4.75 -14.35 13.01
N MET A 57 5.70 -13.87 13.82
CA MET A 57 5.77 -12.47 14.23
C MET A 57 5.92 -11.56 13.01
N ILE A 58 6.88 -11.82 12.13
CA ILE A 58 7.09 -11.02 10.92
C ILE A 58 5.87 -11.05 10.01
N SER A 59 5.26 -12.23 9.80
CA SER A 59 4.08 -12.35 8.94
C SER A 59 2.90 -11.53 9.48
N THR A 60 2.68 -11.53 10.78
CA THR A 60 1.57 -10.76 11.39
C THR A 60 1.87 -9.27 11.47
N THR A 61 3.08 -8.89 11.86
CA THR A 61 3.42 -7.48 12.04
C THR A 61 3.70 -6.77 10.72
N ALA A 62 4.56 -7.33 9.86
CA ALA A 62 5.02 -6.63 8.66
C ALA A 62 4.13 -6.87 7.42
N ILE A 63 3.34 -7.93 7.39
CA ILE A 63 2.49 -8.27 6.24
C ILE A 63 1.02 -8.08 6.57
N LEU A 64 0.49 -8.78 7.59
CA LEU A 64 -0.94 -8.78 7.87
C LEU A 64 -1.43 -7.41 8.38
N THR A 65 -0.67 -6.75 9.26
CA THR A 65 -1.06 -5.44 9.81
C THR A 65 -1.28 -4.37 8.73
N PRO A 66 -0.35 -4.14 7.78
CA PRO A 66 -0.59 -3.20 6.68
C PRO A 66 -1.74 -3.62 5.76
N ILE A 67 -1.91 -4.92 5.49
CA ILE A 67 -3.03 -5.43 4.67
C ILE A 67 -4.36 -5.07 5.33
N LEU A 68 -4.51 -5.32 6.63
CA LEU A 68 -5.73 -5.01 7.38
C LEU A 68 -5.97 -3.49 7.43
N PHE A 69 -4.92 -2.70 7.67
CA PHE A 69 -4.99 -1.24 7.66
C PHE A 69 -5.54 -0.71 6.33
N TYR A 70 -4.90 -1.04 5.20
CA TYR A 70 -5.33 -0.56 3.89
C TYR A 70 -6.72 -1.09 3.51
N THR A 71 -7.00 -2.38 3.76
CA THR A 71 -8.31 -2.98 3.49
C THR A 71 -9.42 -2.24 4.20
N TYR A 72 -9.25 -1.99 5.50
CA TYR A 72 -10.24 -1.29 6.32
C TYR A 72 -10.53 0.12 5.80
N PHE A 73 -9.49 0.92 5.59
CA PHE A 73 -9.66 2.31 5.18
C PHE A 73 -10.20 2.45 3.75
N TRP A 74 -9.78 1.59 2.83
CA TRP A 74 -10.27 1.61 1.46
C TRP A 74 -11.70 1.10 1.35
N TYR A 75 -12.09 0.11 2.13
CA TYR A 75 -13.46 -0.37 2.19
C TYR A 75 -14.40 0.67 2.82
N LYS A 76 -14.05 1.21 4.00
CA LYS A 76 -14.90 2.15 4.75
C LYS A 76 -15.11 3.49 4.04
N GLY A 77 -14.08 4.05 3.43
CA GLY A 77 -14.12 5.42 2.90
C GLY A 77 -13.47 5.64 1.55
N GLY A 78 -12.80 4.62 1.00
CA GLY A 78 -11.99 4.77 -0.21
C GLY A 78 -10.76 5.66 -0.01
N GLN A 79 -10.40 5.97 1.23
CA GLN A 79 -9.31 6.89 1.56
C GLN A 79 -8.61 6.44 2.85
N THR A 80 -7.28 6.42 2.84
CA THR A 80 -6.47 6.39 4.06
C THR A 80 -6.38 7.80 4.66
N LEU A 81 -5.77 7.91 5.84
CA LEU A 81 -5.55 9.23 6.46
C LEU A 81 -4.57 10.07 5.63
N GLY A 82 -3.50 9.47 5.10
CA GLY A 82 -2.59 10.14 4.18
C GLY A 82 -3.29 10.58 2.89
N MET A 83 -4.13 9.72 2.30
CA MET A 83 -4.91 10.07 1.11
C MET A 83 -5.89 11.22 1.37
N ARG A 84 -6.47 11.29 2.57
CA ARG A 84 -7.40 12.34 2.98
C ARG A 84 -6.70 13.72 3.01
N SER A 85 -5.46 13.79 3.52
CA SER A 85 -4.65 15.01 3.54
C SER A 85 -4.39 15.58 2.13
N TRP A 86 -4.23 14.70 1.14
CA TRP A 86 -3.97 15.07 -0.26
C TRP A 86 -5.23 15.08 -1.13
N LYS A 87 -6.44 14.95 -0.53
CA LYS A 87 -7.73 14.90 -1.24
C LYS A 87 -7.76 13.80 -2.31
N LEU A 88 -7.18 12.65 -2.03
CA LEU A 88 -7.17 11.48 -2.90
C LEU A 88 -8.27 10.51 -2.47
N ARG A 89 -8.87 9.82 -3.44
CA ARG A 89 -9.84 8.75 -3.19
C ARG A 89 -9.66 7.62 -4.18
N ILE A 90 -9.80 6.38 -3.70
CA ILE A 90 -9.86 5.21 -4.57
C ILE A 90 -11.32 4.93 -4.88
N VAL A 91 -11.57 4.70 -6.16
CA VAL A 91 -12.88 4.27 -6.68
C VAL A 91 -12.66 3.17 -7.71
N ASN A 92 -13.67 2.38 -7.98
CA ASN A 92 -13.62 1.44 -9.09
C ASN A 92 -13.71 2.19 -10.43
N LEU A 93 -13.61 1.48 -11.55
CA LEU A 93 -13.67 2.10 -12.88
C LEU A 93 -15.03 2.77 -13.16
N SER A 94 -16.13 2.28 -12.57
CA SER A 94 -17.45 2.89 -12.67
C SER A 94 -17.64 4.12 -11.76
N GLY A 95 -16.65 4.45 -10.92
CA GLY A 95 -16.71 5.59 -10.01
C GLY A 95 -17.40 5.31 -8.68
N THR A 96 -17.82 4.07 -8.42
CA THR A 96 -18.43 3.64 -7.16
C THR A 96 -17.38 3.29 -6.10
N PRO A 97 -17.76 3.26 -4.81
CA PRO A 97 -16.87 2.79 -3.75
C PRO A 97 -16.39 1.36 -3.98
N LEU A 98 -15.24 0.99 -3.41
CA LEU A 98 -14.71 -0.36 -3.49
C LEU A 98 -15.52 -1.34 -2.64
N SER A 99 -15.69 -2.55 -3.13
CA SER A 99 -16.17 -3.67 -2.31
C SER A 99 -15.08 -4.12 -1.33
N SER A 100 -15.46 -4.86 -0.29
CA SER A 100 -14.52 -5.46 0.66
C SER A 100 -13.48 -6.34 -0.05
N LYS A 101 -13.92 -7.19 -0.99
CA LYS A 101 -13.03 -8.04 -1.79
C LYS A 101 -12.03 -7.23 -2.62
N GLN A 102 -12.48 -6.19 -3.32
CA GLN A 102 -11.60 -5.32 -4.11
C GLN A 102 -10.56 -4.60 -3.23
N SER A 103 -10.99 -4.10 -2.05
CA SER A 103 -10.10 -3.44 -1.10
C SER A 103 -9.03 -4.39 -0.59
N ALA A 104 -9.42 -5.61 -0.21
CA ALA A 104 -8.49 -6.65 0.27
C ALA A 104 -7.52 -7.08 -0.84
N THR A 105 -8.02 -7.41 -2.03
CA THR A 105 -7.15 -7.80 -3.16
C THR A 105 -6.15 -6.71 -3.49
N ARG A 106 -6.58 -5.44 -3.48
CA ARG A 106 -5.71 -4.30 -3.72
C ARG A 106 -4.64 -4.16 -2.64
N ALA A 107 -4.99 -4.32 -1.36
CA ALA A 107 -4.06 -4.26 -0.25
C ALA A 107 -3.02 -5.39 -0.33
N VAL A 108 -3.46 -6.61 -0.60
CA VAL A 108 -2.59 -7.77 -0.79
C VAL A 108 -1.61 -7.55 -1.94
N LEU A 109 -2.07 -7.10 -3.11
CA LEU A 109 -1.21 -6.84 -4.26
C LEU A 109 -0.20 -5.70 -3.99
N LEU A 110 -0.60 -4.65 -3.26
CA LEU A 110 0.30 -3.59 -2.87
C LEU A 110 1.41 -4.11 -1.95
N ILE A 111 1.03 -4.81 -0.87
CA ILE A 111 2.00 -5.34 0.09
C ILE A 111 2.88 -6.42 -0.54
N LEU A 112 2.31 -7.30 -1.37
CA LEU A 112 3.09 -8.27 -2.14
C LEU A 112 4.14 -7.58 -3.03
N SER A 113 3.76 -6.53 -3.75
CA SER A 113 4.69 -5.77 -4.59
C SER A 113 5.82 -5.15 -3.77
N LEU A 114 5.51 -4.56 -2.61
CA LEU A 114 6.50 -3.97 -1.71
C LEU A 114 7.42 -5.05 -1.11
N THR A 115 6.88 -6.20 -0.73
CA THR A 115 7.65 -7.33 -0.20
C THR A 115 8.59 -7.89 -1.28
N LEU A 116 8.11 -8.08 -2.50
CA LEU A 116 8.96 -8.52 -3.62
C LEU A 116 10.11 -7.56 -3.90
N ILE A 117 9.85 -6.25 -3.84
CA ILE A 117 10.90 -5.23 -3.98
C ILE A 117 11.92 -5.37 -2.84
N ALA A 118 11.45 -5.39 -1.60
CA ALA A 118 12.33 -5.45 -0.43
C ALA A 118 13.18 -6.74 -0.40
N VAL A 119 12.55 -7.90 -0.60
CA VAL A 119 13.22 -9.21 -0.61
C VAL A 119 14.19 -9.31 -1.79
N GLY A 120 13.77 -8.88 -2.98
CA GLY A 120 14.60 -8.99 -4.18
C GLY A 120 15.87 -8.17 -4.08
N PHE A 121 15.79 -6.92 -3.62
CA PHE A 121 16.98 -6.09 -3.40
C PHE A 121 17.83 -6.62 -2.25
N ASN A 122 17.23 -7.01 -1.11
CA ASN A 122 17.98 -7.57 0.01
C ASN A 122 18.76 -8.83 -0.41
N THR A 123 18.12 -9.75 -1.15
CA THR A 123 18.79 -10.96 -1.65
C THR A 123 19.89 -10.65 -2.65
N ALA A 124 19.67 -9.66 -3.54
CA ALA A 124 20.68 -9.26 -4.52
C ALA A 124 21.94 -8.71 -3.83
N PHE A 125 21.76 -7.87 -2.82
CA PHE A 125 22.91 -7.34 -2.02
C PHE A 125 23.58 -8.44 -1.19
N ALA A 126 22.80 -9.31 -0.52
CA ALA A 126 23.35 -10.39 0.31
C ALA A 126 24.15 -11.40 -0.51
N LEU A 127 23.76 -11.64 -1.77
CA LEU A 127 24.44 -12.57 -2.68
C LEU A 127 25.44 -11.88 -3.63
N ASN A 128 25.81 -10.62 -3.40
CA ASN A 128 26.75 -9.86 -4.23
C ASN A 128 26.41 -9.95 -5.73
N PHE A 129 25.13 -9.89 -6.09
CA PHE A 129 24.63 -9.94 -7.48
C PHE A 129 25.02 -11.20 -8.25
N THR A 130 25.19 -12.34 -7.58
CA THR A 130 25.45 -13.63 -8.22
C THR A 130 24.24 -14.12 -9.06
N VAL A 131 24.46 -15.18 -9.85
CA VAL A 131 23.41 -15.80 -10.67
C VAL A 131 22.16 -16.17 -9.85
N GLN A 132 22.31 -16.53 -8.58
CA GLN A 132 21.19 -16.88 -7.70
C GLN A 132 20.30 -15.66 -7.35
N ALA A 133 20.83 -14.45 -7.47
CA ALA A 133 20.07 -13.21 -7.24
C ALA A 133 19.20 -12.79 -8.46
N ILE A 134 19.39 -13.38 -9.65
CA ILE A 134 18.72 -12.94 -10.88
C ILE A 134 17.20 -13.03 -10.76
N ILE A 135 16.66 -14.13 -10.25
CA ILE A 135 15.20 -14.33 -10.13
C ILE A 135 14.58 -13.35 -9.15
N PRO A 136 15.04 -13.26 -7.86
CA PRO A 136 14.44 -12.33 -6.90
C PRO A 136 14.62 -10.87 -7.33
N LEU A 137 15.76 -10.50 -7.92
CA LEU A 137 15.98 -9.16 -8.45
C LEU A 137 15.06 -8.87 -9.65
N GLY A 138 14.87 -9.81 -10.56
CA GLY A 138 13.95 -9.69 -11.68
C GLY A 138 12.52 -9.44 -11.22
N LEU A 139 12.02 -10.17 -10.22
CA LEU A 139 10.71 -9.97 -9.64
C LEU A 139 10.58 -8.60 -8.96
N ALA A 140 11.63 -8.14 -8.26
CA ALA A 140 11.68 -6.81 -7.66
C ALA A 140 11.58 -5.71 -8.73
N LEU A 141 12.33 -5.82 -9.81
CA LEU A 141 12.33 -4.85 -10.92
C LEU A 141 10.98 -4.81 -11.64
N ILE A 142 10.34 -5.96 -11.88
CA ILE A 142 8.99 -6.02 -12.46
C ILE A 142 7.98 -5.32 -11.55
N SER A 143 8.03 -5.57 -10.25
CA SER A 143 7.15 -4.94 -9.27
C SER A 143 7.39 -3.42 -9.21
N LEU A 144 8.65 -2.99 -9.19
CA LEU A 144 9.03 -1.59 -9.21
C LEU A 144 8.55 -0.89 -10.48
N PHE A 145 8.76 -1.50 -11.65
CA PHE A 145 8.27 -0.99 -12.93
C PHE A 145 6.74 -0.85 -12.94
N GLY A 146 6.02 -1.87 -12.43
CA GLY A 146 4.56 -1.82 -12.28
C GLY A 146 4.07 -0.66 -11.40
N MET A 147 4.81 -0.32 -10.35
CA MET A 147 4.54 0.86 -9.52
C MET A 147 4.91 2.16 -10.23
N CYS A 148 6.05 2.20 -10.93
CA CYS A 148 6.55 3.37 -11.66
C CYS A 148 5.63 3.79 -12.83
N GLN A 149 4.80 2.92 -13.37
CA GLN A 149 3.80 3.28 -14.39
C GLN A 149 2.84 4.39 -13.91
N THR A 150 2.76 4.61 -12.60
CA THR A 150 2.03 5.75 -12.01
C THR A 150 2.57 7.10 -12.51
N PHE A 151 3.85 7.18 -12.87
CA PHE A 151 4.50 8.38 -13.40
C PHE A 151 4.28 8.57 -14.91
N ALA A 152 3.89 7.51 -15.63
CA ALA A 152 3.61 7.58 -17.05
C ALA A 152 2.34 8.39 -17.35
N LYS A 153 2.15 8.78 -18.62
CA LYS A 153 0.96 9.53 -19.07
C LYS A 153 -0.37 8.89 -18.63
N ARG A 154 -0.41 7.57 -18.51
CA ARG A 154 -1.62 6.83 -18.08
C ARG A 154 -1.96 7.04 -16.59
N ARG A 155 -0.98 7.38 -15.75
CA ARG A 155 -1.16 7.59 -14.28
C ARG A 155 -1.90 6.44 -13.59
N THR A 156 -1.65 5.21 -14.02
CA THR A 156 -2.25 3.99 -13.47
C THR A 156 -1.14 3.05 -13.10
N SER A 157 -1.16 2.50 -11.88
CA SER A 157 -0.23 1.44 -11.47
C SER A 157 -0.72 0.07 -11.94
N LEU A 158 0.15 -0.93 -11.95
CA LEU A 158 -0.21 -2.31 -12.25
C LEU A 158 -1.29 -2.82 -11.27
N VAL A 159 -1.20 -2.44 -10.00
CA VAL A 159 -2.22 -2.74 -8.98
C VAL A 159 -3.56 -2.10 -9.35
N ASP A 160 -3.57 -0.85 -9.84
CA ASP A 160 -4.79 -0.17 -10.30
C ASP A 160 -5.47 -0.94 -11.45
N LEU A 161 -4.67 -1.47 -12.37
CA LEU A 161 -5.18 -2.25 -13.53
C LEU A 161 -5.74 -3.61 -13.10
N LEU A 162 -5.00 -4.36 -12.30
CA LEU A 162 -5.40 -5.71 -11.84
C LEU A 162 -6.65 -5.67 -10.96
N THR A 163 -6.84 -4.62 -10.17
CA THR A 163 -8.00 -4.47 -9.29
C THR A 163 -9.15 -3.70 -9.91
N GLN A 164 -9.01 -3.24 -11.16
CA GLN A 164 -9.99 -2.41 -11.87
C GLN A 164 -10.40 -1.17 -11.06
N THR A 165 -9.41 -0.53 -10.44
CA THR A 165 -9.61 0.65 -9.61
C THR A 165 -8.82 1.83 -10.13
N ARG A 166 -9.14 3.02 -9.67
CA ARG A 166 -8.41 4.26 -9.99
C ARG A 166 -8.34 5.18 -8.78
N ILE A 167 -7.22 5.90 -8.66
CA ILE A 167 -7.07 6.94 -7.66
C ILE A 167 -7.43 8.28 -8.31
N VAL A 168 -8.44 8.93 -7.75
CA VAL A 168 -8.95 10.21 -8.21
C VAL A 168 -8.62 11.30 -7.20
N GLN A 169 -8.47 12.53 -7.68
CA GLN A 169 -8.35 13.69 -6.83
C GLN A 169 -9.72 14.33 -6.66
N LEU A 170 -10.11 14.55 -5.42
CA LEU A 170 -11.35 15.25 -5.10
C LEU A 170 -11.21 16.75 -5.41
N PRO A 171 -12.25 17.44 -5.89
CA PRO A 171 -12.23 18.87 -6.12
C PRO A 171 -11.95 19.63 -4.82
N LYS A 172 -11.31 20.80 -4.94
CA LYS A 172 -11.25 21.74 -3.82
C LYS A 172 -12.68 22.24 -3.55
N VAL A 173 -13.16 22.01 -2.34
CA VAL A 173 -14.38 22.70 -1.90
C VAL A 173 -14.01 24.16 -1.76
N GLU A 174 -14.46 25.00 -2.70
CA GLU A 174 -14.38 26.45 -2.52
C GLU A 174 -15.27 26.81 -1.35
N LYS A 175 -14.68 27.41 -0.31
CA LYS A 175 -15.47 27.99 0.77
C LYS A 175 -16.29 29.13 0.15
N PRO A 176 -17.59 29.22 0.45
CA PRO A 176 -18.35 30.38 0.01
C PRO A 176 -17.66 31.65 0.49
N LYS A 177 -17.36 32.55 -0.44
CA LYS A 177 -16.85 33.88 -0.09
C LYS A 177 -17.87 34.53 0.86
N LYS A 178 -17.41 34.82 2.09
CA LYS A 178 -18.19 35.64 3.02
C LYS A 178 -18.25 37.07 2.48
#